data_d1d2b241907d5f52ebf8bd9ab9bbd19d
#
_entry.id   d1d2b241907d5f52ebf8bd9ab9bbd19d
#
_cell.length_a   1.000
_cell.length_b   1.000
_cell.length_c   1.000
_cell.angle_alpha   90.00
_cell.angle_beta   90.00
_cell.angle_gamma   90.00
#
_symmetry.space_group_name_H-M   'P 1'
#
loop_
_entity.id
_entity.type
_entity.pdbx_description
1 polymer ?
#
loop_
_entity_poly.entity_id
_entity_poly.type
_entity_poly.pdbx_seq_one_letter_code
_entity_poly.pdbx_strand_id
1 'polypeptide(L)'
;MNFNIQLFADAQTNTTGTMSVEMKTFYEKRLIDQAEPRLVHDQFADYYPVPQNGGKTIEFRKYDSLPKASTPLTEGVTPNGQALNVTSITSDLHQYGGWTPLTDVLQMTAIDNNVVQATRVLASQAGRTMDSITRDVLAGGTNVIYAPKLGTDGTETAVTSRKALDKSCTLTPKLFFRAAAQLGAMNADPIGDSYVAIIHPYA
;
A
#
# COMPACT_ATOMS: atom_id res chain seq x y z
N MET A 1 -42.26 -3.64 33.44
CA MET A 1 -40.94 -3.14 33.02
C MET A 1 -40.67 -3.69 31.64
N ASN A 2 -40.88 -2.90 30.61
CA ASN A 2 -40.56 -3.32 29.25
C ASN A 2 -39.08 -3.03 29.00
N PHE A 3 -38.25 -4.05 28.98
CA PHE A 3 -36.85 -3.95 28.52
C PHE A 3 -36.86 -3.86 26.99
N ASN A 4 -36.65 -2.70 26.47
CA ASN A 4 -36.41 -2.50 25.04
C ASN A 4 -34.93 -2.79 24.77
N ILE A 5 -34.62 -4.02 24.34
CA ILE A 5 -33.29 -4.46 23.97
C ILE A 5 -33.07 -4.13 22.49
N GLN A 6 -33.12 -2.87 22.14
CA GLN A 6 -32.61 -2.36 20.87
C GLN A 6 -31.27 -1.66 21.12
N LEU A 7 -30.23 -2.44 21.39
CA LEU A 7 -28.89 -1.97 21.73
C LEU A 7 -27.98 -1.78 20.50
N PHE A 8 -28.46 -2.13 19.31
CA PHE A 8 -27.68 -1.98 18.08
C PHE A 8 -28.54 -1.29 17.03
N ALA A 9 -28.25 0.00 16.82
CA ALA A 9 -28.78 0.73 15.68
C ALA A 9 -28.29 0.03 14.39
N ASP A 10 -29.26 -0.35 13.54
CA ASP A 10 -29.11 -0.71 12.13
C ASP A 10 -27.85 -1.51 11.75
N ALA A 11 -27.77 -2.76 12.24
CA ALA A 11 -26.91 -3.72 11.58
C ALA A 11 -27.45 -3.90 10.15
N GLN A 12 -26.69 -3.48 9.14
CA GLN A 12 -27.00 -3.79 7.75
C GLN A 12 -26.91 -5.31 7.55
N THR A 13 -28.04 -5.98 7.68
CA THR A 13 -28.15 -7.41 7.43
C THR A 13 -28.58 -7.63 5.98
N ASN A 14 -27.91 -8.54 5.28
CA ASN A 14 -28.39 -9.02 3.99
C ASN A 14 -29.60 -9.93 4.23
N THR A 15 -30.77 -9.46 3.84
CA THR A 15 -32.05 -10.17 3.93
C THR A 15 -32.49 -10.66 2.55
N THR A 16 -33.51 -11.51 2.51
CA THR A 16 -34.14 -11.97 1.25
C THR A 16 -34.61 -10.81 0.37
N GLY A 17 -34.92 -9.64 0.95
CA GLY A 17 -35.27 -8.41 0.21
C GLY A 17 -34.11 -7.72 -0.47
N THR A 18 -32.94 -7.70 0.15
CA THR A 18 -31.73 -7.10 -0.40
C THR A 18 -30.99 -8.01 -1.39
N MET A 19 -31.15 -9.34 -1.25
CA MET A 19 -30.60 -10.35 -2.17
C MET A 19 -31.68 -10.94 -3.10
N SER A 20 -32.62 -10.10 -3.53
CA SER A 20 -33.84 -10.53 -4.25
C SER A 20 -33.57 -11.18 -5.62
N VAL A 21 -32.40 -10.97 -6.20
CA VAL A 21 -32.00 -11.53 -7.50
C VAL A 21 -31.81 -13.05 -7.41
N GLU A 22 -31.32 -13.57 -6.28
CA GLU A 22 -31.13 -15.01 -6.08
C GLU A 22 -32.43 -15.77 -5.90
N MET A 23 -33.50 -15.08 -5.45
CA MET A 23 -34.78 -15.72 -5.08
C MET A 23 -35.84 -15.62 -6.16
N LYS A 24 -35.73 -14.71 -7.11
CA LYS A 24 -36.81 -14.43 -8.09
C LYS A 24 -36.65 -15.14 -9.41
N THR A 25 -35.45 -15.59 -9.78
CA THR A 25 -35.21 -16.17 -11.10
C THR A 25 -34.31 -17.39 -10.96
N PHE A 26 -34.60 -18.42 -11.73
CA PHE A 26 -33.71 -19.58 -11.86
C PHE A 26 -32.57 -19.15 -12.77
N TYR A 27 -31.45 -18.75 -12.18
CA TYR A 27 -30.25 -18.39 -12.93
C TYR A 27 -29.33 -19.59 -13.12
N GLU A 28 -28.55 -19.56 -14.19
CA GLU A 28 -27.37 -20.42 -14.26
C GLU A 28 -26.51 -20.22 -13.01
N LYS A 29 -26.19 -21.30 -12.32
CA LYS A 29 -25.38 -21.29 -11.08
C LYS A 29 -23.94 -20.82 -11.26
N ARG A 30 -23.62 -20.14 -12.36
CA ARG A 30 -22.31 -19.58 -12.60
C ARG A 30 -22.31 -18.14 -12.15
N LEU A 31 -21.86 -17.94 -10.92
CA LEU A 31 -21.45 -16.61 -10.49
C LEU A 31 -20.25 -16.20 -11.32
N ILE A 32 -20.30 -14.99 -11.87
CA ILE A 32 -19.14 -14.38 -12.52
C ILE A 32 -18.11 -14.17 -11.42
N ASP A 33 -17.05 -14.98 -11.44
CA ASP A 33 -15.93 -14.79 -10.51
C ASP A 33 -15.31 -13.42 -10.81
N GLN A 34 -15.35 -12.53 -9.82
CA GLN A 34 -14.63 -11.27 -9.91
C GLN A 34 -13.14 -11.58 -9.95
N ALA A 35 -12.43 -10.95 -10.88
CA ALA A 35 -10.98 -11.05 -10.94
C ALA A 35 -10.40 -10.60 -9.59
N GLU A 36 -9.77 -11.53 -8.89
CA GLU A 36 -9.11 -11.20 -7.63
C GLU A 36 -7.95 -10.26 -7.89
N PRO A 37 -7.89 -9.08 -7.25
CA PRO A 37 -6.77 -8.19 -7.39
C PRO A 37 -5.53 -8.87 -6.80
N ARG A 38 -4.45 -8.95 -7.56
CA ARG A 38 -3.17 -9.40 -7.04
C ARG A 38 -2.56 -8.29 -6.21
N LEU A 39 -1.99 -8.64 -5.06
CA LEU A 39 -1.19 -7.74 -4.26
C LEU A 39 0.09 -7.41 -5.05
N VAL A 40 0.31 -6.15 -5.33
CA VAL A 40 1.42 -5.68 -6.16
C VAL A 40 2.44 -4.88 -5.37
N HIS A 41 1.95 -4.03 -4.45
CA HIS A 41 2.80 -3.04 -3.79
C HIS A 41 3.63 -3.58 -2.63
N ASP A 42 3.22 -4.68 -2.01
CA ASP A 42 3.89 -5.27 -0.84
C ASP A 42 4.88 -6.40 -1.18
N GLN A 43 4.84 -6.94 -2.41
CA GLN A 43 5.65 -8.10 -2.81
C GLN A 43 7.18 -7.86 -2.76
N PHE A 44 7.61 -6.61 -2.72
CA PHE A 44 9.03 -6.22 -2.66
C PHE A 44 9.42 -5.60 -1.31
N ALA A 45 8.52 -5.63 -0.33
CA ALA A 45 8.76 -5.10 1.00
C ALA A 45 9.35 -6.16 1.94
N ASP A 46 10.20 -5.73 2.86
CA ASP A 46 10.68 -6.58 3.94
C ASP A 46 9.59 -6.76 5.00
N TYR A 47 9.42 -7.99 5.45
CA TYR A 47 8.43 -8.35 6.44
C TYR A 47 9.04 -8.48 7.84
N TYR A 48 8.57 -7.65 8.78
CA TYR A 48 8.96 -7.70 10.18
C TYR A 48 7.78 -8.12 11.05
N PRO A 49 7.77 -9.35 11.59
CA PRO A 49 6.71 -9.81 12.48
C PRO A 49 6.77 -9.07 13.81
N VAL A 50 5.61 -8.63 14.28
CA VAL A 50 5.50 -8.01 15.61
C VAL A 50 5.49 -9.09 16.67
N PRO A 51 6.36 -9.01 17.71
CA PRO A 51 6.35 -9.96 18.80
C PRO A 51 5.05 -9.86 19.62
N GLN A 52 4.57 -10.98 20.13
CA GLN A 52 3.42 -10.99 21.04
C GLN A 52 3.73 -10.11 22.27
N ASN A 53 2.77 -9.28 22.66
CA ASN A 53 2.90 -8.31 23.76
C ASN A 53 3.94 -7.20 23.52
N GLY A 54 4.40 -7.00 22.30
CA GLY A 54 5.39 -5.99 21.92
C GLY A 54 4.88 -4.55 21.85
N GLY A 55 3.61 -4.32 22.22
CA GLY A 55 2.99 -2.99 22.12
C GLY A 55 2.38 -2.70 20.76
N LYS A 56 1.94 -1.46 20.56
CA LYS A 56 1.23 -1.01 19.37
C LYS A 56 2.14 -0.22 18.40
N THR A 57 3.28 0.22 18.88
CA THR A 57 4.25 1.03 18.13
C THR A 57 5.54 0.26 17.95
N ILE A 58 6.08 0.23 16.74
CA ILE A 58 7.38 -0.35 16.42
C ILE A 58 8.34 0.80 16.14
N GLU A 59 9.54 0.73 16.70
CA GLU A 59 10.62 1.67 16.47
C GLU A 59 11.75 1.01 15.67
N PHE A 60 12.10 1.62 14.55
CA PHE A 60 13.27 1.26 13.75
C PHE A 60 14.37 2.30 13.95
N ARG A 61 15.63 1.85 14.06
CA ARG A 61 16.78 2.74 14.19
C ARG A 61 17.57 2.78 12.90
N LYS A 62 17.80 4.00 12.42
CA LYS A 62 18.62 4.26 11.25
C LYS A 62 19.90 4.95 11.70
N TYR A 63 21.04 4.42 11.27
CA TYR A 63 22.34 5.07 11.44
C TYR A 63 22.67 5.88 10.21
N ASP A 64 23.06 7.13 10.41
CA ASP A 64 23.50 7.99 9.32
C ASP A 64 24.91 7.60 8.87
N SER A 65 25.18 7.74 7.59
CA SER A 65 26.50 7.47 7.03
C SER A 65 27.52 8.48 7.57
N LEU A 66 28.69 8.01 7.96
CA LEU A 66 29.80 8.87 8.36
C LEU A 66 30.33 9.65 7.14
N PRO A 67 30.82 10.88 7.35
CA PRO A 67 31.47 11.65 6.29
C PRO A 67 32.71 10.92 5.78
N LYS A 68 33.06 11.15 4.51
CA LYS A 68 34.23 10.52 3.91
C LYS A 68 35.50 11.00 4.61
N ALA A 69 36.36 10.07 5.03
CA ALA A 69 37.68 10.35 5.60
C ALA A 69 38.69 10.63 4.47
N SER A 70 38.62 11.82 3.87
CA SER A 70 39.46 12.22 2.73
C SER A 70 40.80 12.86 3.10
N THR A 71 41.00 13.12 4.39
CA THR A 71 42.27 13.75 4.86
C THR A 71 43.29 12.67 5.20
N PRO A 72 44.51 12.69 4.60
CA PRO A 72 45.58 11.77 4.97
C PRO A 72 45.96 11.92 6.45
N LEU A 73 46.20 10.79 7.11
CA LEU A 73 46.64 10.78 8.50
C LEU A 73 48.09 11.25 8.60
N THR A 74 48.38 12.04 9.63
CA THR A 74 49.75 12.44 9.97
C THR A 74 50.33 11.42 10.96
N GLU A 75 51.55 10.99 10.71
CA GLU A 75 52.24 10.03 11.60
C GLU A 75 52.39 10.61 13.03
N GLY A 76 52.03 9.81 14.01
CA GLY A 76 52.06 10.18 15.43
C GLY A 76 50.93 11.08 15.93
N VAL A 77 49.94 11.43 15.08
CA VAL A 77 48.80 12.27 15.44
C VAL A 77 47.54 11.45 15.38
N THR A 78 46.80 11.33 16.49
CA THR A 78 45.48 10.68 16.55
C THR A 78 44.42 11.58 15.92
N PRO A 79 43.70 11.14 14.89
CA PRO A 79 42.63 11.93 14.28
C PRO A 79 41.47 12.16 15.26
N ASN A 80 40.70 13.21 15.02
CA ASN A 80 39.49 13.48 15.79
C ASN A 80 38.43 12.35 15.56
N GLY A 81 37.81 11.92 16.66
CA GLY A 81 36.73 10.94 16.59
C GLY A 81 35.48 11.50 15.86
N GLN A 82 34.75 10.61 15.22
CA GLN A 82 33.48 10.93 14.57
C GLN A 82 32.34 10.38 15.43
N ALA A 83 31.26 11.17 15.61
CA ALA A 83 30.08 10.74 16.34
C ALA A 83 29.14 9.96 15.43
N LEU A 84 28.53 8.90 15.96
CA LEU A 84 27.47 8.16 15.30
C LEU A 84 26.13 8.85 15.58
N ASN A 85 25.43 9.27 14.53
CA ASN A 85 24.08 9.78 14.64
C ASN A 85 23.09 8.66 14.39
N VAL A 86 22.10 8.55 15.28
CA VAL A 86 21.03 7.56 15.21
C VAL A 86 19.70 8.30 15.11
N THR A 87 18.93 7.97 14.09
CA THR A 87 17.57 8.49 13.91
C THR A 87 16.58 7.35 14.14
N SER A 88 15.55 7.58 14.96
CA SER A 88 14.48 6.62 15.15
C SER A 88 13.30 6.91 14.21
N ILE A 89 12.74 5.85 13.62
CA ILE A 89 11.55 5.87 12.79
C ILE A 89 10.51 5.02 13.49
N THR A 90 9.40 5.62 13.90
CA THR A 90 8.30 4.94 14.58
C THR A 90 7.18 4.63 13.60
N SER A 91 6.55 3.46 13.74
CA SER A 91 5.38 3.05 12.98
C SER A 91 4.33 2.48 13.92
N ASP A 92 3.10 2.96 13.80
CA ASP A 92 1.97 2.48 14.57
C ASP A 92 1.21 1.38 13.84
N LEU A 93 0.77 0.37 14.60
CA LEU A 93 -0.03 -0.72 14.09
C LEU A 93 -1.49 -0.32 14.01
N HIS A 94 -2.07 -0.49 12.83
CA HIS A 94 -3.49 -0.30 12.58
C HIS A 94 -4.15 -1.62 12.20
N GLN A 95 -5.38 -1.83 12.67
CA GLN A 95 -6.18 -2.98 12.32
C GLN A 95 -7.25 -2.56 11.32
N TYR A 96 -7.35 -3.30 10.22
CA TYR A 96 -8.37 -3.10 9.20
C TYR A 96 -9.20 -4.37 9.07
N GLY A 97 -10.51 -4.23 8.82
CA GLY A 97 -11.39 -5.37 8.67
C GLY A 97 -12.79 -4.95 8.24
N GLY A 98 -13.53 -5.91 7.71
CA GLY A 98 -14.93 -5.79 7.35
C GLY A 98 -15.68 -7.05 7.76
N TRP A 99 -17.00 -6.96 7.90
CA TRP A 99 -17.86 -8.09 8.21
C TRP A 99 -19.16 -7.98 7.43
N THR A 100 -19.75 -9.13 7.10
CA THR A 100 -21.03 -9.21 6.39
C THR A 100 -21.95 -10.13 7.18
N PRO A 101 -23.02 -9.61 7.81
CA PRO A 101 -24.00 -10.44 8.51
C PRO A 101 -24.88 -11.18 7.50
N LEU A 102 -25.11 -12.46 7.75
CA LEU A 102 -26.02 -13.31 6.99
C LEU A 102 -27.08 -13.85 7.95
N THR A 103 -28.36 -13.82 7.55
CA THR A 103 -29.43 -14.36 8.35
C THR A 103 -29.60 -15.85 8.10
N ASP A 104 -30.09 -16.59 9.14
CA ASP A 104 -30.34 -18.03 9.04
C ASP A 104 -31.37 -18.36 7.97
N VAL A 105 -32.41 -17.50 7.85
CA VAL A 105 -33.45 -17.65 6.83
C VAL A 105 -32.87 -17.55 5.42
N LEU A 106 -31.92 -16.61 5.19
CA LEU A 106 -31.24 -16.47 3.90
C LEU A 106 -30.42 -17.73 3.59
N GLN A 107 -29.72 -18.28 4.57
CA GLN A 107 -28.92 -19.50 4.38
C GLN A 107 -29.81 -20.72 4.04
N MET A 108 -31.01 -20.81 4.61
CA MET A 108 -31.94 -21.91 4.35
C MET A 108 -32.68 -21.78 3.01
N THR A 109 -32.94 -20.57 2.55
CA THR A 109 -33.80 -20.29 1.39
C THR A 109 -33.03 -19.96 0.11
N ALA A 110 -31.78 -19.57 0.23
CA ALA A 110 -30.96 -19.22 -0.93
C ALA A 110 -30.54 -20.46 -1.72
N ILE A 111 -30.53 -20.35 -3.05
CA ILE A 111 -30.13 -21.41 -3.97
C ILE A 111 -28.61 -21.62 -3.92
N ASP A 112 -27.85 -20.55 -3.72
CA ASP A 112 -26.41 -20.56 -3.67
C ASP A 112 -25.87 -20.56 -2.23
N ASN A 113 -24.63 -21.06 -2.07
CA ASN A 113 -23.96 -21.03 -0.77
C ASN A 113 -23.41 -19.61 -0.48
N ASN A 114 -24.25 -18.77 0.12
CA ASN A 114 -23.94 -17.39 0.42
C ASN A 114 -22.74 -17.21 1.36
N VAL A 115 -22.47 -18.17 2.23
CA VAL A 115 -21.31 -18.12 3.14
C VAL A 115 -20.02 -18.20 2.34
N VAL A 116 -19.94 -19.10 1.37
CA VAL A 116 -18.74 -19.24 0.51
C VAL A 116 -18.54 -18.00 -0.34
N GLN A 117 -19.62 -17.45 -0.91
CA GLN A 117 -19.53 -16.23 -1.73
C GLN A 117 -19.17 -15.01 -0.90
N ALA A 118 -19.76 -14.84 0.28
CA ALA A 118 -19.38 -13.76 1.20
C ALA A 118 -17.91 -13.85 1.61
N THR A 119 -17.40 -15.05 1.88
CA THR A 119 -16.00 -15.27 2.20
C THR A 119 -15.08 -14.85 1.05
N ARG A 120 -15.40 -15.21 -0.20
CA ARG A 120 -14.63 -14.78 -1.39
C ARG A 120 -14.61 -13.26 -1.54
N VAL A 121 -15.77 -12.62 -1.45
CA VAL A 121 -15.89 -11.17 -1.58
C VAL A 121 -15.13 -10.45 -0.46
N LEU A 122 -15.21 -10.93 0.77
CA LEU A 122 -14.46 -10.38 1.90
C LEU A 122 -12.94 -10.58 1.73
N ALA A 123 -12.51 -11.73 1.23
CA ALA A 123 -11.09 -11.97 0.94
C ALA A 123 -10.57 -11.02 -0.15
N SER A 124 -11.32 -10.83 -1.23
CA SER A 124 -11.00 -9.86 -2.29
C SER A 124 -10.97 -8.42 -1.76
N GLN A 125 -11.91 -8.05 -0.87
CA GLN A 125 -11.91 -6.75 -0.19
C GLN A 125 -10.66 -6.56 0.66
N ALA A 126 -10.28 -7.56 1.45
CA ALA A 126 -9.09 -7.52 2.31
C ALA A 126 -7.83 -7.30 1.47
N GLY A 127 -7.65 -8.05 0.38
CA GLY A 127 -6.52 -7.88 -0.54
C GLY A 127 -6.45 -6.46 -1.12
N ARG A 128 -7.56 -5.95 -1.67
CA ARG A 128 -7.60 -4.59 -2.23
C ARG A 128 -7.32 -3.51 -1.18
N THR A 129 -7.79 -3.71 0.05
CA THR A 129 -7.56 -2.77 1.15
C THR A 129 -6.09 -2.72 1.50
N MET A 130 -5.44 -3.88 1.67
CA MET A 130 -4.01 -3.96 1.98
C MET A 130 -3.16 -3.32 0.89
N ASP A 131 -3.41 -3.67 -0.37
CA ASP A 131 -2.68 -3.10 -1.50
C ASP A 131 -2.85 -1.57 -1.61
N SER A 132 -4.07 -1.06 -1.39
CA SER A 132 -4.36 0.37 -1.41
C SER A 132 -3.66 1.12 -0.28
N ILE A 133 -3.63 0.57 0.93
CA ILE A 133 -2.94 1.16 2.08
C ILE A 133 -1.43 1.22 1.81
N THR A 134 -0.84 0.12 1.35
CA THR A 134 0.59 0.07 1.01
C THR A 134 0.94 1.08 -0.07
N ARG A 135 0.15 1.14 -1.14
CA ARG A 135 0.29 2.16 -2.20
C ARG A 135 0.24 3.57 -1.64
N ASP A 136 -0.72 3.87 -0.79
CA ASP A 136 -0.92 5.23 -0.26
C ASP A 136 0.22 5.64 0.68
N VAL A 137 0.77 4.70 1.45
CA VAL A 137 1.99 4.92 2.26
C VAL A 137 3.19 5.20 1.36
N LEU A 138 3.42 4.40 0.33
CA LEU A 138 4.51 4.61 -0.63
C LEU A 138 4.37 5.95 -1.37
N ALA A 139 3.16 6.28 -1.82
CA ALA A 139 2.87 7.53 -2.52
C ALA A 139 2.92 8.77 -1.59
N GLY A 140 2.81 8.59 -0.28
CA GLY A 140 2.92 9.65 0.73
C GLY A 140 4.34 10.04 1.09
N GLY A 141 5.36 9.33 0.59
CA GLY A 141 6.75 9.61 0.87
C GLY A 141 7.22 10.99 0.38
N THR A 142 8.31 11.48 0.95
CA THR A 142 8.93 12.78 0.60
C THR A 142 9.86 12.71 -0.60
N ASN A 143 10.39 11.52 -0.91
CA ASN A 143 11.28 11.30 -2.05
C ASN A 143 10.45 11.14 -3.34
N VAL A 144 10.08 12.26 -3.95
CA VAL A 144 9.21 12.29 -5.12
C VAL A 144 9.90 13.00 -6.29
N ILE A 145 9.89 12.38 -7.44
CA ILE A 145 10.27 12.98 -8.72
C ILE A 145 9.00 13.19 -9.53
N TYR A 146 8.74 14.43 -9.91
CA TYR A 146 7.61 14.75 -10.79
C TYR A 146 8.06 14.71 -12.25
N ALA A 147 7.17 14.20 -13.10
CA ALA A 147 7.39 14.25 -14.54
C ALA A 147 7.41 15.73 -15.00
N PRO A 148 8.40 16.14 -15.79
CA PRO A 148 8.43 17.50 -16.34
C PRO A 148 7.29 17.69 -17.33
N LYS A 149 6.87 18.93 -17.53
CA LYS A 149 5.99 19.31 -18.63
C LYS A 149 6.80 19.28 -19.92
N LEU A 150 6.30 18.59 -20.93
CA LEU A 150 6.87 18.56 -22.25
C LEU A 150 6.18 19.64 -23.10
N GLY A 151 6.95 20.65 -23.52
CA GLY A 151 6.50 21.62 -24.50
C GLY A 151 6.44 21.00 -25.91
N THR A 152 5.72 21.65 -26.82
CA THR A 152 5.63 21.24 -28.23
C THR A 152 6.98 21.22 -28.92
N ASP A 153 7.94 21.98 -28.41
CA ASP A 153 9.32 22.10 -28.93
C ASP A 153 10.28 21.08 -28.26
N GLY A 154 9.75 20.14 -27.48
CA GLY A 154 10.55 19.16 -26.73
C GLY A 154 11.27 19.76 -25.51
N THR A 155 10.98 21.00 -25.13
CA THR A 155 11.53 21.63 -23.92
C THR A 155 10.90 21.03 -22.67
N GLU A 156 11.73 20.69 -21.67
CA GLU A 156 11.27 20.17 -20.39
C GLU A 156 11.17 21.30 -19.35
N THR A 157 9.99 21.53 -18.80
CA THR A 157 9.80 22.46 -17.68
C THR A 157 9.62 21.66 -16.40
N ALA A 158 10.44 21.94 -15.38
CA ALA A 158 10.38 21.24 -14.12
C ALA A 158 9.06 21.47 -13.38
N VAL A 159 8.51 20.40 -12.81
CA VAL A 159 7.33 20.42 -11.94
C VAL A 159 7.76 20.11 -10.52
N THR A 160 7.31 20.91 -9.56
CA THR A 160 7.73 20.82 -8.15
C THR A 160 6.62 20.32 -7.22
N SER A 161 5.39 20.16 -7.71
CA SER A 161 4.26 19.72 -6.88
C SER A 161 3.29 18.84 -7.64
N ARG A 162 2.61 17.94 -6.92
CA ARG A 162 1.58 17.05 -7.49
C ARG A 162 0.43 17.83 -8.14
N LYS A 163 0.07 18.98 -7.59
CA LYS A 163 -1.02 19.83 -8.11
C LYS A 163 -0.70 20.48 -9.46
N ALA A 164 0.58 20.61 -9.80
CA ALA A 164 1.04 21.20 -11.05
C ALA A 164 1.17 20.19 -12.20
N LEU A 165 0.89 18.91 -11.94
CA LEU A 165 0.85 17.87 -12.97
C LEU A 165 -0.39 18.04 -13.85
N ASP A 166 -0.18 17.99 -15.15
CA ASP A 166 -1.23 18.03 -16.16
C ASP A 166 -0.99 17.00 -17.28
N LYS A 167 -1.80 17.04 -18.33
CA LYS A 167 -1.72 16.11 -19.46
C LYS A 167 -0.39 16.17 -20.24
N SER A 168 0.38 17.24 -20.11
CA SER A 168 1.69 17.38 -20.76
C SER A 168 2.82 16.72 -19.98
N CYS A 169 2.56 16.29 -18.71
CA CYS A 169 3.49 15.58 -17.88
C CYS A 169 3.41 14.08 -18.16
N THR A 170 4.24 13.59 -19.06
CA THR A 170 4.24 12.18 -19.45
C THR A 170 5.41 11.42 -18.85
N LEU A 171 5.19 10.13 -18.59
CA LEU A 171 6.22 9.22 -18.14
C LEU A 171 7.14 8.87 -19.32
N THR A 172 8.43 9.18 -19.19
CA THR A 172 9.43 8.92 -20.22
C THR A 172 10.50 7.95 -19.73
N PRO A 173 11.17 7.18 -20.61
CA PRO A 173 12.31 6.32 -20.21
C PRO A 173 13.41 7.08 -19.48
N LYS A 174 13.66 8.33 -19.86
CA LYS A 174 14.63 9.22 -19.20
C LYS A 174 14.33 9.40 -17.70
N LEU A 175 13.04 9.43 -17.33
CA LEU A 175 12.64 9.59 -15.96
C LEU A 175 12.98 8.35 -15.12
N PHE A 176 12.86 7.15 -15.67
CA PHE A 176 13.29 5.92 -15.00
C PHE A 176 14.77 5.88 -14.74
N PHE A 177 15.60 6.27 -15.73
CA PHE A 177 17.05 6.35 -15.53
C PHE A 177 17.43 7.40 -14.48
N ARG A 178 16.73 8.53 -14.46
CA ARG A 178 16.92 9.57 -13.44
C ARG A 178 16.52 9.06 -12.05
N ALA A 179 15.42 8.34 -11.93
CA ALA A 179 14.99 7.75 -10.66
C ALA A 179 16.00 6.71 -10.16
N ALA A 180 16.47 5.83 -11.03
CA ALA A 180 17.49 4.83 -10.68
C ALA A 180 18.81 5.51 -10.25
N ALA A 181 19.25 6.53 -10.96
CA ALA A 181 20.43 7.29 -10.59
C ALA A 181 20.30 7.98 -9.23
N GLN A 182 19.10 8.51 -8.92
CA GLN A 182 18.82 9.13 -7.63
C GLN A 182 18.82 8.11 -6.49
N LEU A 183 18.23 6.92 -6.70
CA LEU A 183 18.28 5.83 -5.72
C LEU A 183 19.72 5.39 -5.46
N GLY A 184 20.53 5.22 -6.50
CA GLY A 184 21.97 4.93 -6.35
C GLY A 184 22.73 6.01 -5.62
N ALA A 185 22.44 7.30 -5.87
CA ALA A 185 23.04 8.41 -5.15
C ALA A 185 22.67 8.47 -3.66
N MET A 186 21.50 7.94 -3.30
CA MET A 186 21.04 7.79 -1.91
C MET A 186 21.54 6.52 -1.23
N ASN A 187 22.40 5.74 -1.88
CA ASN A 187 22.87 4.43 -1.43
C ASN A 187 21.72 3.45 -1.12
N ALA A 188 20.64 3.50 -1.91
CA ALA A 188 19.59 2.51 -1.84
C ALA A 188 20.03 1.25 -2.58
N ASP A 189 20.03 0.10 -1.89
CA ASP A 189 20.39 -1.16 -2.50
C ASP A 189 19.30 -1.62 -3.50
N PRO A 190 19.69 -2.13 -4.69
CA PRO A 190 18.73 -2.69 -5.63
C PRO A 190 18.17 -4.02 -5.11
N ILE A 191 16.98 -4.39 -5.57
CA ILE A 191 16.35 -5.68 -5.28
C ILE A 191 16.93 -6.71 -6.27
N GLY A 192 17.90 -7.53 -5.81
CA GLY A 192 18.69 -8.38 -6.69
C GLY A 192 19.61 -7.54 -7.59
N ASP A 193 19.51 -7.67 -8.90
CA ASP A 193 20.40 -7.01 -9.86
C ASP A 193 19.85 -5.66 -10.39
N SER A 194 18.62 -5.27 -10.01
CA SER A 194 17.97 -4.09 -10.57
C SER A 194 16.94 -3.44 -9.64
N TYR A 195 16.60 -2.19 -9.91
CA TYR A 195 15.47 -1.52 -9.26
C TYR A 195 14.16 -1.96 -9.91
N VAL A 196 13.11 -2.07 -9.11
CA VAL A 196 11.77 -2.44 -9.55
C VAL A 196 10.88 -1.21 -9.65
N ALA A 197 10.15 -1.10 -10.75
CA ALA A 197 9.15 -0.04 -10.95
C ALA A 197 7.75 -0.64 -11.02
N ILE A 198 6.85 -0.13 -10.19
CA ILE A 198 5.43 -0.47 -10.22
C ILE A 198 4.69 0.65 -10.93
N ILE A 199 4.09 0.35 -12.06
CA ILE A 199 3.37 1.32 -12.90
C ILE A 199 1.94 0.84 -13.16
N HIS A 200 1.04 1.80 -13.41
CA HIS A 200 -0.31 1.46 -13.81
C HIS A 200 -0.32 0.95 -15.26
N PRO A 201 -1.16 -0.04 -15.64
CA PRO A 201 -1.22 -0.59 -17.00
C PRO A 201 -1.50 0.44 -18.11
N TYR A 202 -2.07 1.58 -17.76
CA TYR A 202 -2.35 2.70 -18.68
C TYR A 202 -1.30 3.83 -18.62
N ALA A 203 -0.16 3.60 -17.97
CA ALA A 203 0.91 4.60 -17.86
C ALA A 203 1.89 4.51 -19.05
#